data_4ead3b0e99cdc97c903c4ca6f1415838
#
_entry.id   4ead3b0e99cdc97c903c4ca6f1415838
#
_cell.length_a   1.000
_cell.length_b   1.000
_cell.length_c   1.000
_cell.angle_alpha   90.00
_cell.angle_beta   90.00
_cell.angle_gamma   90.00
#
_symmetry.space_group_name_H-M   'P 1'
#
loop_
_entity.id
_entity.type
_entity.pdbx_description
1 polymer ?
#
loop_
_entity_poly.entity_id
_entity_poly.type
_entity_poly.pdbx_seq_one_letter_code
_entity_poly.pdbx_strand_id
1 'polypeptide(L)'
;MLKRVVSFIKKHRLLRSDGRYLVALSGGADSVALLLILQELGYQVEAAHCNFRLRGDESDRDEQFVVSLCEGRGVALHRAHFDTREYASLHHVSIEMAARDLRYRYFEQLRQDLQMDGICVAHHRDDSVETVLMNLVRGTGLRGLQGIRPKNDYILRPLLGISRQDIEQFLAERHQPYVTDSTNLEADVVRNKIRLNVIPQLLAINPAATAHIQQAAEHVADALEVYDDAVARQRRDAVKEETADRLVLDLAKVHHESLLFEVLRPYGFSVDTIAIVASIATMDNKTGRVFSSADFDMVTDRGRVIVERRKELMKPLVIPEEGTYVVRD
;
A
#
# COMPACT_ATOMS: atom_id res chain seq x y z
N MET A 1 18.69 -6.58 19.31
CA MET A 1 17.63 -6.04 18.44
C MET A 1 17.97 -4.66 17.90
N LEU A 2 18.28 -3.62 18.70
CA LEU A 2 18.55 -2.23 18.26
C LEU A 2 19.56 -2.12 17.11
N LYS A 3 20.69 -2.84 17.17
CA LYS A 3 21.69 -2.84 16.08
C LYS A 3 21.10 -3.26 14.73
N ARG A 4 20.15 -4.22 14.71
CA ARG A 4 19.47 -4.65 13.47
C ARG A 4 18.56 -3.55 12.93
N VAL A 5 17.83 -2.85 13.80
CA VAL A 5 16.97 -1.73 13.40
C VAL A 5 17.82 -0.59 12.84
N VAL A 6 18.93 -0.23 13.49
CA VAL A 6 19.86 0.80 12.98
C VAL A 6 20.43 0.41 11.61
N SER A 7 20.86 -0.85 11.45
CA SER A 7 21.36 -1.34 10.16
C SER A 7 20.28 -1.25 9.06
N PHE A 8 19.04 -1.62 9.39
CA PHE A 8 17.91 -1.56 8.46
C PHE A 8 17.57 -0.11 8.07
N ILE A 9 17.49 0.80 9.03
CA ILE A 9 17.27 2.24 8.79
C ILE A 9 18.35 2.80 7.85
N LYS A 10 19.62 2.46 8.08
CA LYS A 10 20.75 2.91 7.25
C LYS A 10 20.70 2.30 5.83
N LYS A 11 20.48 0.98 5.73
CA LYS A 11 20.39 0.26 4.44
C LYS A 11 19.37 0.92 3.52
N HIS A 12 18.18 1.23 4.07
CA HIS A 12 17.05 1.77 3.29
C HIS A 12 16.93 3.31 3.38
N ARG A 13 17.88 4.00 4.02
CA ARG A 13 17.89 5.47 4.18
C ARG A 13 16.55 6.02 4.67
N LEU A 14 15.99 5.37 5.70
CA LEU A 14 14.63 5.67 6.16
C LEU A 14 14.55 6.96 6.96
N LEU A 15 15.48 7.13 7.90
CA LEU A 15 15.46 8.24 8.84
C LEU A 15 16.80 9.01 8.81
N ARG A 16 16.71 10.33 8.90
CA ARG A 16 17.87 11.22 9.10
C ARG A 16 17.99 11.52 10.58
N SER A 17 19.21 11.70 11.08
CA SER A 17 19.47 11.97 12.50
C SER A 17 18.93 13.33 12.98
N ASP A 18 18.81 14.29 12.07
CA ASP A 18 18.26 15.64 12.29
C ASP A 18 16.77 15.75 11.98
N GLY A 19 16.14 14.65 11.52
CA GLY A 19 14.75 14.64 11.09
C GLY A 19 13.76 14.54 12.26
N ARG A 20 12.53 15.04 12.01
CA ARG A 20 11.39 14.98 12.92
C ARG A 20 10.35 14.00 12.36
N TYR A 21 9.86 13.07 13.20
CA TYR A 21 9.00 11.99 12.73
C TYR A 21 7.76 11.84 13.58
N LEU A 22 6.64 11.55 12.93
CA LEU A 22 5.40 11.19 13.59
C LEU A 22 5.33 9.67 13.74
N VAL A 23 5.09 9.16 14.95
CA VAL A 23 4.90 7.73 15.21
C VAL A 23 3.41 7.44 15.28
N ALA A 24 2.92 6.56 14.40
CA ALA A 24 1.56 6.03 14.48
C ALA A 24 1.45 5.08 15.67
N LEU A 25 0.86 5.55 16.77
CA LEU A 25 0.82 4.88 18.06
C LEU A 25 -0.60 4.35 18.37
N SER A 26 -0.81 3.05 18.19
CA SER A 26 -2.08 2.40 18.54
C SER A 26 -2.17 1.96 19.99
N GLY A 27 -1.06 1.87 20.71
CA GLY A 27 -0.97 1.28 22.05
C GLY A 27 -0.58 -0.21 22.04
N GLY A 28 -0.69 -0.89 20.91
CA GLY A 28 -0.26 -2.28 20.74
C GLY A 28 1.26 -2.44 20.76
N ALA A 29 1.73 -3.68 21.01
CA ALA A 29 3.15 -3.99 21.21
C ALA A 29 4.07 -3.40 20.14
N ASP A 30 3.71 -3.55 18.85
CA ASP A 30 4.57 -3.11 17.75
C ASP A 30 4.74 -1.59 17.74
N SER A 31 3.65 -0.85 17.93
CA SER A 31 3.67 0.62 17.94
C SER A 31 4.36 1.19 19.17
N VAL A 32 4.18 0.55 20.32
CA VAL A 32 4.88 0.91 21.57
C VAL A 32 6.38 0.65 21.40
N ALA A 33 6.77 -0.52 20.90
CA ALA A 33 8.18 -0.82 20.65
C ALA A 33 8.82 0.16 19.65
N LEU A 34 8.10 0.52 18.57
CA LEU A 34 8.57 1.51 17.61
C LEU A 34 8.90 2.85 18.28
N LEU A 35 7.97 3.37 19.09
CA LEU A 35 8.16 4.62 19.82
C LEU A 35 9.41 4.56 20.69
N LEU A 36 9.53 3.50 21.53
CA LEU A 36 10.65 3.34 22.44
C LEU A 36 11.98 3.23 21.71
N ILE A 37 12.03 2.42 20.65
CA ILE A 37 13.23 2.22 19.85
C ILE A 37 13.70 3.54 19.24
N LEU A 38 12.79 4.32 18.65
CA LEU A 38 13.17 5.59 18.03
C LEU A 38 13.66 6.61 19.06
N GLN A 39 13.06 6.65 20.26
CA GLN A 39 13.55 7.47 21.37
C GLN A 39 14.94 7.02 21.84
N GLU A 40 15.15 5.73 22.06
CA GLU A 40 16.45 5.19 22.50
C GLU A 40 17.56 5.43 21.45
N LEU A 41 17.20 5.51 20.17
CA LEU A 41 18.12 5.84 19.08
C LEU A 41 18.34 7.36 18.91
N GLY A 42 17.67 8.19 19.71
CA GLY A 42 17.83 9.64 19.72
C GLY A 42 17.11 10.39 18.61
N TYR A 43 16.12 9.75 17.93
CA TYR A 43 15.30 10.45 16.94
C TYR A 43 14.30 11.40 17.60
N GLN A 44 14.03 12.53 16.98
CA GLN A 44 12.97 13.46 17.38
C GLN A 44 11.62 12.90 16.92
N VAL A 45 10.78 12.49 17.87
CA VAL A 45 9.50 11.86 17.58
C VAL A 45 8.36 12.50 18.36
N GLU A 46 7.22 12.62 17.69
CA GLU A 46 5.92 12.90 18.29
C GLU A 46 4.97 11.74 17.97
N ALA A 47 3.96 11.52 18.77
CA ALA A 47 3.03 10.41 18.61
C ALA A 47 1.69 10.88 18.05
N ALA A 48 1.08 10.05 17.17
CA ALA A 48 -0.28 10.25 16.68
C ALA A 48 -1.14 9.03 16.98
N HIS A 49 -2.28 9.23 17.64
CA HIS A 49 -3.25 8.20 17.97
C HIS A 49 -4.61 8.49 17.31
N CYS A 50 -5.23 7.43 16.78
CA CYS A 50 -6.57 7.48 16.18
C CYS A 50 -7.53 6.61 17.01
N ASN A 51 -8.54 7.21 17.60
CA ASN A 51 -9.66 6.52 18.23
C ASN A 51 -10.82 6.43 17.22
N PHE A 52 -11.09 5.23 16.71
CA PHE A 52 -12.12 4.98 15.69
C PHE A 52 -13.51 4.74 16.29
N ARG A 53 -13.67 4.75 17.63
CA ARG A 53 -14.92 4.53 18.36
C ARG A 53 -15.66 3.25 17.96
N LEU A 54 -14.93 2.21 17.58
CA LEU A 54 -15.51 0.96 17.11
C LEU A 54 -15.79 -0.04 18.24
N ARG A 55 -15.10 0.10 19.39
CA ARG A 55 -15.10 -0.86 20.50
C ARG A 55 -15.56 -0.26 21.84
N GLY A 56 -16.24 0.91 21.81
CA GLY A 56 -16.72 1.56 23.03
C GLY A 56 -15.61 1.77 24.06
N ASP A 57 -15.85 1.34 25.30
CA ASP A 57 -14.96 1.53 26.46
C ASP A 57 -13.53 0.98 26.23
N GLU A 58 -13.36 -0.06 25.41
CA GLU A 58 -12.02 -0.58 25.06
C GLU A 58 -11.21 0.46 24.28
N SER A 59 -11.84 1.17 23.33
CA SER A 59 -11.17 2.21 22.57
C SER A 59 -10.70 3.37 23.45
N ASP A 60 -11.49 3.73 24.45
CA ASP A 60 -11.17 4.81 25.39
C ASP A 60 -10.09 4.38 26.40
N ARG A 61 -10.12 3.12 26.86
CA ARG A 61 -9.06 2.52 27.69
C ARG A 61 -7.72 2.51 26.92
N ASP A 62 -7.73 2.11 25.66
CA ASP A 62 -6.54 2.04 24.82
C ASP A 62 -5.95 3.43 24.58
N GLU A 63 -6.81 4.44 24.35
CA GLU A 63 -6.40 5.84 24.26
C GLU A 63 -5.79 6.34 25.58
N GLN A 64 -6.41 6.03 26.73
CA GLN A 64 -5.88 6.45 28.03
C GLN A 64 -4.51 5.83 28.32
N PHE A 65 -4.27 4.58 27.89
CA PHE A 65 -2.95 3.96 27.96
C PHE A 65 -1.93 4.74 27.14
N VAL A 66 -2.27 5.11 25.90
CA VAL A 66 -1.39 5.89 25.01
C VAL A 66 -1.07 7.27 25.60
N VAL A 67 -2.07 7.95 26.19
CA VAL A 67 -1.87 9.23 26.89
C VAL A 67 -0.86 9.07 28.01
N SER A 68 -1.09 8.12 28.92
CA SER A 68 -0.21 7.88 30.08
C SER A 68 1.22 7.49 29.64
N LEU A 69 1.35 6.70 28.58
CA LEU A 69 2.66 6.34 28.00
C LEU A 69 3.42 7.57 27.49
N CYS A 70 2.76 8.43 26.74
CA CYS A 70 3.36 9.62 26.16
C CYS A 70 3.74 10.65 27.23
N GLU A 71 2.86 10.89 28.19
CA GLU A 71 3.12 11.77 29.35
C GLU A 71 4.34 11.30 30.16
N GLY A 72 4.38 10.00 30.51
CA GLY A 72 5.48 9.42 31.27
C GLY A 72 6.84 9.45 30.51
N ARG A 73 6.82 9.66 29.19
CA ARG A 73 8.01 9.70 28.34
C ARG A 73 8.34 11.09 27.78
N GLY A 74 7.52 12.10 28.07
CA GLY A 74 7.71 13.44 27.56
C GLY A 74 7.55 13.53 26.04
N VAL A 75 6.66 12.70 25.44
CA VAL A 75 6.36 12.68 23.99
C VAL A 75 5.11 13.49 23.74
N ALA A 76 5.17 14.44 22.82
CA ALA A 76 3.97 15.14 22.34
C ALA A 76 3.01 14.16 21.68
N LEU A 77 1.73 14.16 22.10
CA LEU A 77 0.69 13.27 21.60
C LEU A 77 -0.42 14.05 20.89
N HIS A 78 -0.66 13.69 19.64
CA HIS A 78 -1.76 14.20 18.83
C HIS A 78 -2.86 13.12 18.72
N ARG A 79 -4.11 13.51 18.99
CA ARG A 79 -5.24 12.57 19.02
C ARG A 79 -6.33 12.99 18.06
N ALA A 80 -6.93 12.03 17.39
CA ALA A 80 -8.14 12.22 16.60
C ALA A 80 -9.19 11.15 16.94
N HIS A 81 -10.44 11.58 16.95
CA HIS A 81 -11.61 10.73 17.14
C HIS A 81 -12.43 10.73 15.85
N PHE A 82 -12.86 9.54 15.41
CA PHE A 82 -13.59 9.40 14.17
C PHE A 82 -14.93 8.68 14.38
N ASP A 83 -15.97 9.16 13.71
CA ASP A 83 -17.16 8.36 13.46
C ASP A 83 -16.95 7.48 12.23
N THR A 84 -16.29 6.35 12.45
CA THR A 84 -15.87 5.44 11.39
C THR A 84 -17.06 4.76 10.71
N ARG A 85 -18.17 4.52 11.44
CA ARG A 85 -19.39 3.89 10.91
C ARG A 85 -20.13 4.83 9.97
N GLU A 86 -20.26 6.10 10.35
CA GLU A 86 -20.86 7.12 9.50
C GLU A 86 -20.05 7.32 8.22
N TYR A 87 -18.73 7.43 8.34
CA TYR A 87 -17.83 7.54 7.17
C TYR A 87 -17.97 6.34 6.23
N ALA A 88 -17.97 5.12 6.76
CA ALA A 88 -18.10 3.90 5.98
C ALA A 88 -19.43 3.86 5.21
N SER A 89 -20.54 4.25 5.86
CA SER A 89 -21.86 4.33 5.25
C SER A 89 -21.92 5.37 4.14
N LEU A 90 -21.39 6.57 4.39
CA LEU A 90 -21.43 7.69 3.43
C LEU A 90 -20.62 7.37 2.16
N HIS A 91 -19.47 6.71 2.31
CA HIS A 91 -18.56 6.40 1.19
C HIS A 91 -18.76 4.99 0.61
N HIS A 92 -19.72 4.21 1.12
CA HIS A 92 -20.00 2.83 0.65
C HIS A 92 -18.77 1.91 0.69
N VAL A 93 -17.94 2.03 1.74
CA VAL A 93 -16.75 1.22 1.94
C VAL A 93 -16.86 0.37 3.20
N SER A 94 -16.01 -0.67 3.32
CA SER A 94 -15.94 -1.46 4.56
C SER A 94 -15.45 -0.61 5.74
N ILE A 95 -15.81 -1.00 6.97
CA ILE A 95 -15.32 -0.34 8.21
C ILE A 95 -13.79 -0.31 8.25
N GLU A 96 -13.13 -1.38 7.79
CA GLU A 96 -11.67 -1.45 7.74
C GLU A 96 -11.07 -0.44 6.75
N MET A 97 -11.65 -0.33 5.55
CA MET A 97 -11.25 0.67 4.57
C MET A 97 -11.48 2.08 5.09
N ALA A 98 -12.63 2.34 5.72
CA ALA A 98 -12.95 3.63 6.33
C ALA A 98 -11.93 4.02 7.41
N ALA A 99 -11.63 3.11 8.35
CA ALA A 99 -10.63 3.33 9.39
C ALA A 99 -9.23 3.58 8.81
N ARG A 100 -8.87 2.86 7.73
CA ARG A 100 -7.61 3.04 7.02
C ARG A 100 -7.54 4.42 6.36
N ASP A 101 -8.56 4.83 5.61
CA ASP A 101 -8.61 6.12 4.93
C ASP A 101 -8.53 7.29 5.92
N LEU A 102 -9.35 7.25 6.96
CA LEU A 102 -9.37 8.26 8.01
C LEU A 102 -8.00 8.39 8.69
N ARG A 103 -7.38 7.26 9.02
CA ARG A 103 -6.04 7.20 9.63
C ARG A 103 -5.00 7.90 8.77
N TYR A 104 -4.88 7.49 7.49
CA TYR A 104 -3.80 8.02 6.63
C TYR A 104 -4.04 9.47 6.23
N ARG A 105 -5.29 9.90 6.06
CA ARG A 105 -5.63 11.33 5.85
C ARG A 105 -5.23 12.18 7.04
N TYR A 106 -5.58 11.74 8.25
CA TYR A 106 -5.20 12.44 9.48
C TYR A 106 -3.68 12.51 9.66
N PHE A 107 -2.99 11.40 9.50
CA PHE A 107 -1.55 11.38 9.64
C PHE A 107 -0.84 12.28 8.63
N GLU A 108 -1.28 12.31 7.40
CA GLU A 108 -0.69 13.17 6.37
C GLU A 108 -0.98 14.64 6.65
N GLN A 109 -2.21 15.00 7.02
CA GLN A 109 -2.53 16.37 7.40
C GLN A 109 -1.67 16.82 8.59
N LEU A 110 -1.61 16.00 9.64
CA LEU A 110 -0.81 16.30 10.82
C LEU A 110 0.70 16.43 10.50
N ARG A 111 1.22 15.54 9.64
CA ARG A 111 2.61 15.61 9.18
C ARG A 111 2.91 16.94 8.48
N GLN A 112 2.02 17.41 7.63
CA GLN A 112 2.16 18.68 6.92
C GLN A 112 2.08 19.86 7.87
N ASP A 113 1.08 19.89 8.75
CA ASP A 113 0.85 20.98 9.72
C ASP A 113 2.03 21.15 10.68
N LEU A 114 2.64 20.04 11.11
CA LEU A 114 3.79 20.02 12.01
C LEU A 114 5.15 20.05 11.27
N GLN A 115 5.15 20.05 9.94
CA GLN A 115 6.36 19.98 9.10
C GLN A 115 7.25 18.79 9.45
N MET A 116 6.66 17.59 9.64
CA MET A 116 7.41 16.36 9.93
C MET A 116 7.97 15.75 8.64
N ASP A 117 9.17 15.18 8.72
CA ASP A 117 9.86 14.53 7.59
C ASP A 117 9.21 13.20 7.16
N GLY A 118 8.46 12.57 8.05
CA GLY A 118 7.76 11.32 7.74
C GLY A 118 6.95 10.75 8.89
N ILE A 119 6.21 9.69 8.57
CA ILE A 119 5.33 8.96 9.49
C ILE A 119 5.90 7.55 9.66
N CYS A 120 6.29 7.20 10.89
CA CYS A 120 6.78 5.87 11.24
C CYS A 120 5.61 4.95 11.61
N VAL A 121 5.49 3.83 10.91
CA VAL A 121 4.48 2.80 11.14
C VAL A 121 5.14 1.49 11.52
N ALA A 122 4.58 0.79 12.51
CA ALA A 122 5.20 -0.34 13.20
C ALA A 122 5.02 -1.70 12.49
N HIS A 123 4.96 -1.73 11.14
CA HIS A 123 4.99 -3.00 10.42
C HIS A 123 6.34 -3.68 10.65
N HIS A 124 6.30 -4.98 10.90
CA HIS A 124 7.46 -5.83 11.14
C HIS A 124 7.62 -6.92 10.07
N ARG A 125 8.68 -7.73 10.18
CA ARG A 125 9.00 -8.77 9.19
C ARG A 125 7.83 -9.72 8.94
N ASP A 126 7.15 -10.15 9.99
CA ASP A 126 6.10 -11.16 9.85
C ASP A 126 4.88 -10.61 9.10
N ASP A 127 4.55 -9.31 9.24
CA ASP A 127 3.53 -8.63 8.41
C ASP A 127 3.90 -8.65 6.92
N SER A 128 5.20 -8.46 6.62
CA SER A 128 5.69 -8.51 5.24
C SER A 128 5.57 -9.91 4.66
N VAL A 129 5.92 -10.94 5.43
CA VAL A 129 5.77 -12.36 5.05
C VAL A 129 4.30 -12.70 4.80
N GLU A 130 3.40 -12.30 5.70
CA GLU A 130 1.95 -12.47 5.51
C GLU A 130 1.48 -11.83 4.21
N THR A 131 1.95 -10.61 3.93
CA THR A 131 1.59 -9.87 2.71
C THR A 131 2.10 -10.59 1.45
N VAL A 132 3.33 -11.10 1.44
CA VAL A 132 3.86 -11.90 0.33
C VAL A 132 3.00 -13.14 0.07
N LEU A 133 2.69 -13.89 1.12
CA LEU A 133 1.87 -15.11 1.02
C LEU A 133 0.45 -14.80 0.56
N MET A 134 -0.18 -13.74 1.10
CA MET A 134 -1.51 -13.30 0.66
C MET A 134 -1.52 -12.95 -0.83
N ASN A 135 -0.52 -12.20 -1.28
CA ASN A 135 -0.40 -11.78 -2.67
C ASN A 135 -0.15 -12.99 -3.58
N LEU A 136 0.69 -13.92 -3.16
CA LEU A 136 0.96 -15.17 -3.90
C LEU A 136 -0.31 -15.99 -4.10
N VAL A 137 -1.10 -16.17 -3.04
CA VAL A 137 -2.40 -16.89 -3.10
C VAL A 137 -3.42 -16.17 -4.00
N ARG A 138 -3.34 -14.85 -4.11
CA ARG A 138 -4.21 -14.05 -5.00
C ARG A 138 -3.75 -14.01 -6.46
N GLY A 139 -2.61 -14.60 -6.80
CA GLY A 139 -2.09 -14.61 -8.17
C GLY A 139 -1.47 -13.27 -8.57
N THR A 140 -0.60 -12.72 -7.75
CA THR A 140 0.06 -11.44 -8.03
C THR A 140 1.20 -11.55 -9.03
N GLY A 141 1.52 -10.44 -9.72
CA GLY A 141 2.78 -10.27 -10.43
C GLY A 141 3.95 -9.91 -9.49
N LEU A 142 5.14 -9.65 -10.08
CA LEU A 142 6.38 -9.36 -9.34
C LEU A 142 6.21 -8.28 -8.26
N ARG A 143 5.46 -7.21 -8.54
CA ARG A 143 5.26 -6.10 -7.59
C ARG A 143 4.59 -6.52 -6.29
N GLY A 144 3.74 -7.53 -6.30
CA GLY A 144 3.11 -8.03 -5.07
C GLY A 144 4.01 -8.95 -4.26
N LEU A 145 5.04 -9.55 -4.87
CA LEU A 145 5.99 -10.44 -4.20
C LEU A 145 7.09 -9.70 -3.42
N GLN A 146 7.26 -8.38 -3.61
CA GLN A 146 8.22 -7.59 -2.83
C GLN A 146 7.81 -7.39 -1.37
N GLY A 147 6.60 -7.84 -0.97
CA GLY A 147 6.08 -7.65 0.37
C GLY A 147 5.77 -6.18 0.70
N ILE A 148 5.99 -5.81 1.95
CA ILE A 148 5.78 -4.44 2.42
C ILE A 148 7.06 -3.62 2.17
N ARG A 149 6.93 -2.50 1.44
CA ARG A 149 8.07 -1.61 1.19
C ARG A 149 8.56 -0.93 2.47
N PRO A 150 9.88 -0.84 2.71
CA PRO A 150 10.43 -0.10 3.83
C PRO A 150 10.02 1.38 3.86
N LYS A 151 9.90 1.97 2.69
CA LYS A 151 9.46 3.35 2.48
C LYS A 151 8.41 3.41 1.38
N ASN A 152 7.37 4.21 1.60
CA ASN A 152 6.39 4.57 0.59
C ASN A 152 6.00 6.03 0.79
N ASP A 153 6.53 6.92 -0.05
CA ASP A 153 6.48 8.37 0.09
C ASP A 153 6.97 8.82 1.48
N TYR A 154 6.08 9.35 2.30
CA TYR A 154 6.34 9.79 3.66
C TYR A 154 6.12 8.71 4.73
N ILE A 155 5.62 7.52 4.36
CA ILE A 155 5.43 6.39 5.28
C ILE A 155 6.70 5.58 5.40
N LEU A 156 7.21 5.45 6.62
CA LEU A 156 8.47 4.80 6.95
C LEU A 156 8.22 3.61 7.89
N ARG A 157 8.93 2.50 7.69
CA ARG A 157 8.71 1.24 8.43
C ARG A 157 10.03 0.69 8.99
N PRO A 158 10.52 1.29 10.08
CA PRO A 158 11.84 0.94 10.64
C PRO A 158 11.93 -0.49 11.18
N LEU A 159 10.80 -1.13 11.53
CA LEU A 159 10.76 -2.46 12.15
C LEU A 159 10.67 -3.63 11.16
N LEU A 160 10.63 -3.40 9.85
CA LEU A 160 10.52 -4.51 8.87
C LEU A 160 11.70 -5.48 8.91
N GLY A 161 12.83 -5.09 9.46
CA GLY A 161 14.02 -5.96 9.62
C GLY A 161 14.00 -6.88 10.85
N ILE A 162 12.94 -6.82 11.69
CA ILE A 162 12.84 -7.60 12.93
C ILE A 162 11.51 -8.36 12.99
N SER A 163 11.47 -9.42 13.79
CA SER A 163 10.27 -10.25 13.99
C SER A 163 9.38 -9.73 15.10
N ARG A 164 8.14 -10.20 15.14
CA ARG A 164 7.23 -10.01 16.26
C ARG A 164 7.83 -10.51 17.57
N GLN A 165 8.49 -11.65 17.56
CA GLN A 165 9.17 -12.21 18.74
C GLN A 165 10.27 -11.29 19.27
N ASP A 166 11.07 -10.68 18.38
CA ASP A 166 12.07 -9.68 18.80
C ASP A 166 11.43 -8.48 19.49
N ILE A 167 10.26 -8.02 19.02
CA ILE A 167 9.49 -6.92 19.59
C ILE A 167 9.00 -7.27 21.00
N GLU A 168 8.37 -8.43 21.15
CA GLU A 168 7.85 -8.89 22.44
C GLU A 168 8.96 -9.09 23.47
N GLN A 169 10.09 -9.67 23.08
CA GLN A 169 11.27 -9.79 23.93
C GLN A 169 11.80 -8.41 24.34
N PHE A 170 11.89 -7.46 23.42
CA PHE A 170 12.34 -6.10 23.71
C PHE A 170 11.48 -5.39 24.76
N LEU A 171 10.16 -5.52 24.65
CA LEU A 171 9.23 -4.96 25.62
C LEU A 171 9.28 -5.65 26.98
N ALA A 172 9.40 -6.99 26.98
CA ALA A 172 9.52 -7.79 28.21
C ALA A 172 10.80 -7.42 29.00
N GLU A 173 11.96 -7.29 28.33
CA GLU A 173 13.22 -6.86 28.95
C GLU A 173 13.13 -5.47 29.62
N ARG A 174 12.20 -4.62 29.18
CA ARG A 174 11.97 -3.27 29.70
C ARG A 174 10.79 -3.18 30.67
N HIS A 175 10.13 -4.30 30.94
CA HIS A 175 8.89 -4.35 31.71
C HIS A 175 7.84 -3.36 31.18
N GLN A 176 7.85 -3.11 29.86
CA GLN A 176 6.95 -2.15 29.23
C GLN A 176 5.61 -2.81 28.89
N PRO A 177 4.51 -2.37 29.53
CA PRO A 177 3.19 -2.84 29.17
C PRO A 177 2.75 -2.30 27.81
N TYR A 178 1.79 -2.99 27.20
CA TYR A 178 1.12 -2.60 25.97
C TYR A 178 -0.32 -3.13 25.97
N VAL A 179 -1.15 -2.57 25.10
CA VAL A 179 -2.54 -3.02 24.93
C VAL A 179 -2.59 -4.23 24.00
N THR A 180 -3.37 -5.24 24.39
CA THR A 180 -3.67 -6.38 23.52
C THR A 180 -5.04 -6.16 22.90
N ASP A 181 -5.08 -6.07 21.57
CA ASP A 181 -6.31 -5.87 20.80
C ASP A 181 -7.10 -7.19 20.73
N SER A 182 -8.31 -7.22 21.27
CA SER A 182 -9.22 -8.38 21.24
C SER A 182 -9.69 -8.72 19.80
N THR A 183 -9.71 -7.73 18.89
CA THR A 183 -10.15 -7.92 17.49
C THR A 183 -9.07 -8.47 16.56
N ASN A 184 -7.84 -8.62 17.01
CA ASN A 184 -6.78 -9.29 16.24
C ASN A 184 -7.12 -10.73 15.81
N LEU A 185 -8.18 -11.30 16.39
CA LEU A 185 -8.70 -12.64 16.06
C LEU A 185 -9.71 -12.63 14.89
N GLU A 186 -10.29 -11.47 14.53
CA GLU A 186 -11.42 -11.41 13.58
C GLU A 186 -11.16 -10.54 12.33
N ALA A 187 -10.21 -9.62 12.36
CA ALA A 187 -10.15 -8.49 11.43
C ALA A 187 -9.84 -8.81 9.96
N ASP A 188 -9.10 -9.86 9.64
CA ASP A 188 -8.83 -10.31 8.26
C ASP A 188 -8.80 -11.83 8.19
N VAL A 189 -9.89 -12.42 7.77
CA VAL A 189 -10.04 -13.89 7.68
C VAL A 189 -8.90 -14.54 6.90
N VAL A 190 -8.43 -13.92 5.81
CA VAL A 190 -7.35 -14.47 4.96
C VAL A 190 -6.00 -14.32 5.66
N ARG A 191 -5.70 -13.14 6.22
CA ARG A 191 -4.43 -12.89 6.92
C ARG A 191 -4.31 -13.78 8.15
N ASN A 192 -5.37 -13.91 8.96
CA ASN A 192 -5.39 -14.77 10.12
C ASN A 192 -5.24 -16.25 9.75
N LYS A 193 -5.85 -16.72 8.65
CA LYS A 193 -5.62 -18.08 8.14
C LYS A 193 -4.15 -18.32 7.77
N ILE A 194 -3.51 -17.35 7.13
CA ILE A 194 -2.08 -17.47 6.79
C ILE A 194 -1.25 -17.49 8.07
N ARG A 195 -1.47 -16.59 9.01
CA ARG A 195 -0.74 -16.49 10.28
C ARG A 195 -0.89 -17.75 11.13
N LEU A 196 -2.10 -18.24 11.29
CA LEU A 196 -2.41 -19.33 12.23
C LEU A 196 -2.26 -20.73 11.62
N ASN A 197 -2.46 -20.88 10.30
CA ASN A 197 -2.51 -22.20 9.67
C ASN A 197 -1.37 -22.44 8.68
N VAL A 198 -0.93 -21.43 7.91
CA VAL A 198 0.09 -21.62 6.86
C VAL A 198 1.49 -21.42 7.40
N ILE A 199 1.75 -20.31 8.08
CA ILE A 199 3.09 -19.98 8.60
C ILE A 199 3.60 -21.06 9.57
N PRO A 200 2.81 -21.61 10.52
CA PRO A 200 3.28 -22.68 11.38
C PRO A 200 3.70 -23.93 10.62
N GLN A 201 3.02 -24.31 9.54
CA GLN A 201 3.40 -25.44 8.70
C GLN A 201 4.73 -25.19 7.97
N LEU A 202 4.94 -23.97 7.47
CA LEU A 202 6.20 -23.59 6.85
C LEU A 202 7.37 -23.64 7.86
N LEU A 203 7.13 -23.18 9.09
CA LEU A 203 8.12 -23.22 10.17
C LEU A 203 8.41 -24.66 10.64
N ALA A 204 7.44 -25.57 10.59
CA ALA A 204 7.65 -27.00 10.88
C ALA A 204 8.54 -27.67 9.82
N ILE A 205 8.47 -27.22 8.56
CA ILE A 205 9.34 -27.67 7.47
C ILE A 205 10.74 -27.07 7.62
N ASN A 206 10.82 -25.76 7.85
CA ASN A 206 12.07 -25.03 8.02
C ASN A 206 11.89 -23.90 9.04
N PRO A 207 12.54 -23.95 10.20
CA PRO A 207 12.46 -22.90 11.23
C PRO A 207 12.88 -21.49 10.73
N ALA A 208 13.66 -21.42 9.64
CA ALA A 208 14.05 -20.16 9.02
C ALA A 208 13.10 -19.69 7.88
N ALA A 209 11.96 -20.37 7.65
CA ALA A 209 11.08 -20.11 6.50
C ALA A 209 10.65 -18.65 6.37
N THR A 210 10.23 -18.00 7.46
CA THR A 210 9.82 -16.59 7.42
C THR A 210 10.97 -15.64 7.06
N ALA A 211 12.19 -15.94 7.55
CA ALA A 211 13.38 -15.18 7.19
C ALA A 211 13.74 -15.35 5.71
N HIS A 212 13.63 -16.57 5.19
CA HIS A 212 13.90 -16.85 3.78
C HIS A 212 12.85 -16.22 2.85
N ILE A 213 11.57 -16.23 3.23
CA ILE A 213 10.51 -15.54 2.46
C ILE A 213 10.78 -14.04 2.43
N GLN A 214 11.15 -13.44 3.56
CA GLN A 214 11.52 -12.02 3.60
C GLN A 214 12.73 -11.72 2.71
N GLN A 215 13.76 -12.57 2.75
CA GLN A 215 14.94 -12.42 1.90
C GLN A 215 14.59 -12.55 0.41
N ALA A 216 13.72 -13.49 0.05
CA ALA A 216 13.23 -13.63 -1.32
C ALA A 216 12.47 -12.37 -1.76
N ALA A 217 11.63 -11.80 -0.89
CA ALA A 217 10.93 -10.54 -1.16
C ALA A 217 11.89 -9.35 -1.36
N GLU A 218 12.98 -9.28 -0.60
CA GLU A 218 14.03 -8.26 -0.80
C GLU A 218 14.73 -8.44 -2.15
N HIS A 219 15.07 -9.68 -2.54
CA HIS A 219 15.65 -9.94 -3.88
C HIS A 219 14.69 -9.56 -5.00
N VAL A 220 13.38 -9.80 -4.84
CA VAL A 220 12.37 -9.36 -5.81
C VAL A 220 12.32 -7.83 -5.86
N ALA A 221 12.41 -7.14 -4.72
CA ALA A 221 12.44 -5.68 -4.68
C ALA A 221 13.66 -5.10 -5.42
N ASP A 222 14.85 -5.67 -5.22
CA ASP A 222 16.07 -5.28 -5.93
C ASP A 222 15.95 -5.54 -7.45
N ALA A 223 15.38 -6.72 -7.83
CA ALA A 223 15.15 -7.05 -9.24
C ALA A 223 14.13 -6.11 -9.91
N LEU A 224 13.13 -5.64 -9.15
CA LEU A 224 12.14 -4.69 -9.64
C LEU A 224 12.75 -3.33 -10.00
N GLU A 225 13.81 -2.87 -9.34
CA GLU A 225 14.49 -1.64 -9.73
C GLU A 225 15.08 -1.76 -11.14
N VAL A 226 15.75 -2.89 -11.44
CA VAL A 226 16.29 -3.17 -12.77
C VAL A 226 15.16 -3.32 -13.80
N TYR A 227 14.10 -4.02 -13.42
CA TYR A 227 12.91 -4.18 -14.27
C TYR A 227 12.26 -2.84 -14.61
N ASP A 228 12.06 -1.97 -13.61
CA ASP A 228 11.45 -0.65 -13.81
C ASP A 228 12.28 0.24 -14.74
N ASP A 229 13.61 0.20 -14.63
CA ASP A 229 14.51 0.89 -15.53
C ASP A 229 14.41 0.36 -16.98
N ALA A 230 14.28 -0.96 -17.13
CA ALA A 230 14.12 -1.59 -18.45
C ALA A 230 12.76 -1.21 -19.07
N VAL A 231 11.67 -1.28 -18.27
CA VAL A 231 10.33 -0.86 -18.69
C VAL A 231 10.31 0.62 -19.08
N ALA A 232 10.92 1.49 -18.27
CA ALA A 232 10.96 2.93 -18.55
C ALA A 232 11.70 3.24 -19.87
N ARG A 233 12.77 2.52 -20.17
CA ARG A 233 13.48 2.65 -21.47
C ARG A 233 12.63 2.21 -22.64
N GLN A 234 12.08 0.98 -22.59
CA GLN A 234 11.23 0.44 -23.65
C GLN A 234 9.97 1.27 -23.86
N ARG A 235 9.38 1.80 -22.79
CA ARG A 235 8.21 2.68 -22.86
C ARG A 235 8.49 3.94 -23.66
N ARG A 236 9.66 4.59 -23.46
CA ARG A 236 10.06 5.77 -24.25
C ARG A 236 10.15 5.49 -25.75
N ASP A 237 10.56 4.28 -26.13
CA ASP A 237 10.69 3.88 -27.53
C ASP A 237 9.33 3.51 -28.14
N ALA A 238 8.46 2.89 -27.37
CA ALA A 238 7.17 2.33 -27.81
C ALA A 238 6.03 3.35 -27.76
N VAL A 239 5.97 4.24 -26.77
CA VAL A 239 4.92 5.25 -26.62
C VAL A 239 5.21 6.41 -27.60
N LYS A 240 4.24 6.66 -28.48
CA LYS A 240 4.32 7.75 -29.48
C LYS A 240 3.63 9.02 -29.03
N GLU A 241 2.56 8.88 -28.27
CA GLU A 241 1.76 9.97 -27.75
C GLU A 241 1.21 9.57 -26.39
N GLU A 242 1.22 10.46 -25.42
CA GLU A 242 0.62 10.26 -24.13
C GLU A 242 0.12 11.59 -23.56
N THR A 243 -1.18 11.61 -23.27
CA THR A 243 -1.88 12.71 -22.58
C THR A 243 -2.73 12.15 -21.45
N ALA A 244 -3.43 12.99 -20.69
CA ALA A 244 -4.36 12.53 -19.66
C ALA A 244 -5.50 11.65 -20.22
N ASP A 245 -5.88 11.86 -21.49
CA ASP A 245 -7.05 11.24 -22.11
C ASP A 245 -6.70 10.29 -23.25
N ARG A 246 -5.43 10.22 -23.68
CA ARG A 246 -5.01 9.44 -24.83
C ARG A 246 -3.61 8.86 -24.69
N LEU A 247 -3.46 7.60 -25.10
CA LEU A 247 -2.19 6.91 -25.27
C LEU A 247 -2.12 6.28 -26.67
N VAL A 248 -0.97 6.43 -27.37
CA VAL A 248 -0.68 5.71 -28.61
C VAL A 248 0.61 4.92 -28.43
N LEU A 249 0.53 3.61 -28.59
CA LEU A 249 1.62 2.65 -28.45
C LEU A 249 1.93 1.97 -29.79
N ASP A 250 3.20 1.92 -30.16
CA ASP A 250 3.72 1.21 -31.33
C ASP A 250 4.03 -0.25 -30.95
N LEU A 251 3.20 -1.20 -31.42
CA LEU A 251 3.37 -2.63 -31.10
C LEU A 251 4.66 -3.23 -31.70
N ALA A 252 5.22 -2.66 -32.75
CA ALA A 252 6.48 -3.13 -33.31
C ALA A 252 7.68 -2.89 -32.36
N LYS A 253 7.53 -2.00 -31.39
CA LYS A 253 8.52 -1.70 -30.36
C LYS A 253 8.27 -2.42 -29.03
N VAL A 254 7.21 -3.21 -28.96
CA VAL A 254 6.88 -3.99 -27.77
C VAL A 254 7.46 -5.40 -27.93
N HIS A 255 8.52 -5.66 -27.17
CA HIS A 255 9.24 -6.95 -27.23
C HIS A 255 8.82 -7.93 -26.14
N HIS A 256 8.14 -7.43 -25.07
CA HIS A 256 7.72 -8.23 -23.94
C HIS A 256 6.29 -7.87 -23.50
N GLU A 257 5.49 -8.88 -23.21
CA GLU A 257 4.13 -8.70 -22.64
C GLU A 257 4.14 -7.85 -21.36
N SER A 258 5.19 -7.97 -20.56
CA SER A 258 5.39 -7.17 -19.35
C SER A 258 5.33 -5.65 -19.61
N LEU A 259 5.83 -5.18 -20.77
CA LEU A 259 5.74 -3.77 -21.13
C LEU A 259 4.29 -3.36 -21.37
N LEU A 260 3.51 -4.18 -22.10
CA LEU A 260 2.08 -3.92 -22.31
C LEU A 260 1.34 -3.86 -20.97
N PHE A 261 1.64 -4.80 -20.08
CA PHE A 261 1.05 -4.83 -18.76
C PHE A 261 1.31 -3.53 -17.98
N GLU A 262 2.56 -3.09 -17.92
CA GLU A 262 2.94 -1.88 -17.16
C GLU A 262 2.39 -0.59 -17.81
N VAL A 263 2.26 -0.57 -19.14
CA VAL A 263 1.74 0.60 -19.87
C VAL A 263 0.21 0.67 -19.84
N LEU A 264 -0.49 -0.47 -19.95
CA LEU A 264 -1.96 -0.50 -20.08
C LEU A 264 -2.70 -0.63 -18.75
N ARG A 265 -2.05 -1.21 -17.72
CA ARG A 265 -2.65 -1.36 -16.39
C ARG A 265 -3.17 -0.05 -15.77
N PRO A 266 -2.46 1.10 -15.87
CA PRO A 266 -2.96 2.37 -15.34
C PRO A 266 -4.28 2.83 -15.94
N TYR A 267 -4.63 2.33 -17.15
CA TYR A 267 -5.88 2.62 -17.84
C TYR A 267 -7.01 1.62 -17.49
N GLY A 268 -6.79 0.73 -16.50
CA GLY A 268 -7.82 -0.17 -15.97
C GLY A 268 -8.12 -1.41 -16.82
N PHE A 269 -7.25 -1.77 -17.79
CA PHE A 269 -7.43 -3.01 -18.58
C PHE A 269 -7.03 -4.24 -17.78
N SER A 270 -7.81 -5.33 -17.93
CA SER A 270 -7.55 -6.60 -17.25
C SER A 270 -6.33 -7.32 -17.82
N VAL A 271 -5.76 -8.23 -17.03
CA VAL A 271 -4.63 -9.09 -17.45
C VAL A 271 -4.98 -9.88 -18.71
N ASP A 272 -6.19 -10.45 -18.76
CA ASP A 272 -6.66 -11.21 -19.92
C ASP A 272 -6.74 -10.36 -21.19
N THR A 273 -7.24 -9.12 -21.06
CA THR A 273 -7.28 -8.15 -22.17
C THR A 273 -5.86 -7.85 -22.67
N ILE A 274 -4.91 -7.62 -21.76
CA ILE A 274 -3.53 -7.31 -22.09
C ILE A 274 -2.86 -8.51 -22.80
N ALA A 275 -3.09 -9.74 -22.33
CA ALA A 275 -2.59 -10.96 -22.98
C ALA A 275 -3.15 -11.13 -24.40
N ILE A 276 -4.43 -10.81 -24.65
CA ILE A 276 -5.00 -10.80 -26.00
C ILE A 276 -4.28 -9.77 -26.88
N VAL A 277 -4.04 -8.56 -26.39
CA VAL A 277 -3.30 -7.51 -27.15
C VAL A 277 -1.86 -7.96 -27.43
N ALA A 278 -1.19 -8.62 -26.48
CA ALA A 278 0.14 -9.20 -26.70
C ALA A 278 0.15 -10.23 -27.83
N SER A 279 -0.87 -11.11 -27.88
CA SER A 279 -1.03 -12.09 -28.95
C SER A 279 -1.25 -11.44 -30.32
N ILE A 280 -2.03 -10.35 -30.38
CA ILE A 280 -2.26 -9.58 -31.61
C ILE A 280 -0.94 -8.94 -32.11
N ALA A 281 -0.07 -8.51 -31.21
CA ALA A 281 1.21 -7.92 -31.59
C ALA A 281 2.11 -8.86 -32.41
N THR A 282 1.92 -10.19 -32.25
CA THR A 282 2.67 -11.24 -32.96
C THR A 282 1.98 -11.75 -34.22
N MET A 283 0.73 -11.33 -34.51
CA MET A 283 -0.04 -11.78 -35.67
C MET A 283 0.07 -10.82 -36.86
N ASP A 284 -0.02 -11.34 -38.08
CA ASP A 284 0.04 -10.53 -39.32
C ASP A 284 -1.21 -9.64 -39.52
N ASN A 285 -2.35 -10.00 -38.95
CA ASN A 285 -3.61 -9.27 -39.11
C ASN A 285 -3.95 -8.48 -37.83
N LYS A 286 -3.53 -7.22 -37.78
CA LYS A 286 -3.42 -6.38 -36.56
C LYS A 286 -4.53 -5.33 -36.42
N THR A 287 -5.72 -5.52 -37.03
CA THR A 287 -6.71 -4.44 -37.12
C THR A 287 -8.05 -4.76 -36.44
N GLY A 288 -8.65 -3.73 -35.87
CA GLY A 288 -10.10 -3.63 -35.65
C GLY A 288 -10.65 -4.24 -34.36
N ARG A 289 -9.82 -4.62 -33.37
CA ARG A 289 -10.37 -5.06 -32.08
C ARG A 289 -10.49 -3.90 -31.11
N VAL A 290 -11.65 -3.83 -30.44
CA VAL A 290 -11.95 -2.83 -29.43
C VAL A 290 -12.07 -3.52 -28.08
N PHE A 291 -11.46 -2.93 -27.06
CA PHE A 291 -11.54 -3.38 -25.67
C PHE A 291 -11.90 -2.19 -24.80
N SER A 292 -12.67 -2.43 -23.74
CA SER A 292 -13.12 -1.36 -22.84
C SER A 292 -12.73 -1.64 -21.40
N SER A 293 -12.29 -0.60 -20.70
CA SER A 293 -12.18 -0.57 -19.24
C SER A 293 -13.30 0.31 -18.64
N ALA A 294 -13.25 0.65 -17.37
CA ALA A 294 -14.23 1.54 -16.75
C ALA A 294 -14.25 2.92 -17.44
N ASP A 295 -13.06 3.52 -17.65
CA ASP A 295 -12.93 4.91 -18.08
C ASP A 295 -12.33 5.08 -19.49
N PHE A 296 -11.80 4.00 -20.10
CA PHE A 296 -11.08 4.06 -21.37
C PHE A 296 -11.53 2.97 -22.34
N ASP A 297 -11.50 3.32 -23.62
CA ASP A 297 -11.59 2.38 -24.73
C ASP A 297 -10.22 2.24 -25.37
N MET A 298 -9.88 1.02 -25.82
CA MET A 298 -8.63 0.67 -26.47
C MET A 298 -8.92 0.03 -27.82
N VAL A 299 -8.27 0.50 -28.87
CA VAL A 299 -8.37 -0.03 -30.24
C VAL A 299 -7.01 -0.49 -30.71
N THR A 300 -6.96 -1.68 -31.35
CA THR A 300 -5.77 -2.11 -32.09
C THR A 300 -5.94 -1.76 -33.56
N ASP A 301 -5.07 -0.94 -34.13
CA ASP A 301 -5.08 -0.55 -35.54
C ASP A 301 -3.66 -0.47 -36.13
N ARG A 302 -3.44 -1.14 -37.26
CA ARG A 302 -2.21 -1.09 -38.08
C ARG A 302 -0.92 -1.19 -37.27
N GLY A 303 -0.86 -2.11 -36.30
CA GLY A 303 0.31 -2.30 -35.45
C GLY A 303 0.44 -1.28 -34.33
N ARG A 304 -0.61 -0.53 -34.01
CA ARG A 304 -0.68 0.41 -32.89
C ARG A 304 -1.77 -0.01 -31.92
N VAL A 305 -1.58 0.35 -30.67
CA VAL A 305 -2.63 0.39 -29.66
C VAL A 305 -2.95 1.85 -29.39
N ILE A 306 -4.22 2.20 -29.48
CA ILE A 306 -4.72 3.54 -29.19
C ILE A 306 -5.69 3.40 -28.03
N VAL A 307 -5.40 4.06 -26.91
CA VAL A 307 -6.27 4.15 -25.73
C VAL A 307 -6.83 5.56 -25.67
N GLU A 308 -8.13 5.69 -25.51
CA GLU A 308 -8.80 6.98 -25.38
C GLU A 308 -9.80 6.94 -24.22
N ARG A 309 -9.90 8.06 -23.50
CA ARG A 309 -10.90 8.21 -22.46
C ARG A 309 -12.28 8.13 -23.06
N ARG A 310 -13.17 7.37 -22.44
CA ARG A 310 -14.57 7.29 -22.83
C ARG A 310 -15.21 8.66 -22.72
N LYS A 311 -15.80 9.12 -23.81
CA LYS A 311 -16.68 10.27 -23.75
C LYS A 311 -17.95 9.82 -23.05
N GLU A 312 -18.38 10.54 -22.03
CA GLU A 312 -19.75 10.36 -21.50
C GLU A 312 -20.71 10.51 -22.67
N LEU A 313 -21.38 9.41 -23.02
CA LEU A 313 -22.48 9.50 -23.97
C LEU A 313 -23.52 10.42 -23.32
N MET A 314 -23.74 11.59 -23.90
CA MET A 314 -24.85 12.44 -23.51
C MET A 314 -26.09 11.55 -23.44
N LYS A 315 -26.78 11.54 -22.30
CA LYS A 315 -28.07 10.85 -22.19
C LYS A 315 -28.93 11.35 -23.33
N PRO A 316 -29.58 10.45 -24.09
CA PRO A 316 -30.44 10.91 -25.20
C PRO A 316 -31.42 11.95 -24.68
N LEU A 317 -31.37 13.13 -25.29
CA LEU A 317 -32.29 14.21 -24.95
C LEU A 317 -33.67 13.79 -25.46
N VAL A 318 -34.56 13.44 -24.55
CA VAL A 318 -35.96 13.20 -24.91
C VAL A 318 -36.64 14.56 -25.03
N ILE A 319 -36.93 14.94 -26.25
CA ILE A 319 -37.67 16.17 -26.57
C ILE A 319 -39.16 15.85 -26.46
N PRO A 320 -39.88 16.35 -25.44
CA PRO A 320 -41.26 15.94 -25.17
C PRO A 320 -42.30 16.58 -26.13
N GLU A 321 -41.93 17.63 -26.85
CA GLU A 321 -42.83 18.38 -27.73
C GLU A 321 -42.10 18.89 -28.98
N GLU A 322 -42.84 19.15 -30.08
CA GLU A 322 -42.29 19.78 -31.27
C GLU A 322 -41.89 21.23 -30.98
N GLY A 323 -40.65 21.62 -31.25
CA GLY A 323 -40.15 22.97 -31.02
C GLY A 323 -38.74 23.17 -31.50
N THR A 324 -38.25 24.40 -31.41
CA THR A 324 -36.81 24.73 -31.69
C THR A 324 -36.00 24.68 -30.41
N TYR A 325 -35.03 23.76 -30.37
CA TYR A 325 -34.19 23.55 -29.23
C TYR A 325 -32.74 23.94 -29.53
N VAL A 326 -32.09 24.63 -28.58
CA VAL A 326 -30.66 24.95 -28.66
C VAL A 326 -29.89 23.93 -27.80
N VAL A 327 -29.15 23.05 -28.45
CA VAL A 327 -28.21 22.14 -27.78
C VAL A 327 -26.88 22.87 -27.65
N ARG A 328 -26.41 23.10 -26.43
CA ARG A 328 -25.05 23.60 -26.18
C ARG A 328 -24.12 22.42 -25.97
N ASP A 329 -23.01 22.42 -26.70
CA ASP A 329 -21.89 21.47 -26.54
C ASP A 329 -21.24 21.58 -25.18
#